data_9329cdc77189dd361b2e23962cf9540d
#
_entry.id   9329cdc77189dd361b2e23962cf9540d
#
_cell.length_a   1.000
_cell.length_b   1.000
_cell.length_c   1.000
_cell.angle_alpha   90.00
_cell.angle_beta   90.00
_cell.angle_gamma   90.00
#
_symmetry.space_group_name_H-M   'P 1'
#
loop_
_entity.id
_entity.type
_entity.pdbx_description
1 polymer ?
#
loop_
_entity_poly.entity_id
_entity_poly.type
_entity_poly.pdbx_seq_one_letter_code
_entity_poly.pdbx_strand_id
1 'polypeptide(L)'
;FERADGQADTLPDLPAMSELAHRLQQSPSLLRARMEVDRRQALTQVERARQMPDITVSVGAKRDEQVGRTQAIVGISIPIPLFDRNQGNLQEALSRTDKARDEFAAAEARLGSDLAQAHERLHAARQEAQLLQREILPGAQSVYDAATKGFEYGKFNFLEVLDAQRTLLQAKS
;
A
#
# COMPACT_ATOMS: atom_id res chain seq x y z
N PHE A 1 -12.53 2.93 -35.44
CA PHE A 1 -11.41 2.56 -34.54
C PHE A 1 -10.31 3.58 -34.80
N GLU A 2 -10.10 4.51 -33.85
CA GLU A 2 -8.98 5.44 -33.88
C GLU A 2 -7.68 4.66 -33.72
N ARG A 3 -6.67 4.99 -34.50
CA ARG A 3 -5.32 4.44 -34.41
C ARG A 3 -4.78 4.74 -33.00
N ALA A 4 -4.37 3.71 -32.27
CA ALA A 4 -3.59 3.89 -31.07
C ALA A 4 -2.19 4.39 -31.49
N ASP A 5 -1.96 5.70 -31.41
CA ASP A 5 -0.65 6.31 -31.57
C ASP A 5 0.13 6.08 -30.25
N GLY A 6 0.76 4.94 -30.12
CA GLY A 6 1.70 4.62 -29.04
C GLY A 6 3.10 4.46 -29.62
N GLN A 7 4.10 5.10 -29.01
CA GLN A 7 5.51 4.82 -29.30
C GLN A 7 5.87 3.47 -28.67
N ALA A 8 5.52 2.37 -29.33
CA ALA A 8 5.86 1.03 -28.88
C ALA A 8 7.37 0.72 -28.99
N ASP A 9 8.11 1.57 -29.71
CA ASP A 9 9.53 1.32 -30.02
C ASP A 9 10.51 1.72 -28.92
N THR A 10 10.07 2.50 -27.94
CA THR A 10 10.92 2.94 -26.83
C THR A 10 10.49 2.33 -25.51
N LEU A 11 11.29 1.39 -25.00
CA LEU A 11 11.04 0.81 -23.68
C LEU A 11 11.36 1.85 -22.60
N PRO A 12 10.45 2.13 -21.66
CA PRO A 12 10.69 3.08 -20.59
C PRO A 12 11.83 2.61 -19.67
N ASP A 13 12.56 3.57 -19.11
CA ASP A 13 13.60 3.24 -18.13
C ASP A 13 12.99 2.67 -16.85
N LEU A 14 13.67 1.64 -16.32
CA LEU A 14 13.26 1.01 -15.07
C LEU A 14 13.74 1.86 -13.90
N PRO A 15 12.86 2.35 -13.03
CA PRO A 15 13.25 3.08 -11.83
C PRO A 15 14.08 2.20 -10.90
N ALA A 16 15.05 2.76 -10.20
CA ALA A 16 15.84 2.03 -9.23
C ALA A 16 14.94 1.51 -8.08
N MET A 17 15.19 0.30 -7.62
CA MET A 17 14.43 -0.32 -6.52
C MET A 17 14.45 0.53 -5.25
N SER A 18 15.57 1.22 -4.97
CA SER A 18 15.71 2.14 -3.83
C SER A 18 14.75 3.34 -3.90
N GLU A 19 14.53 3.88 -5.09
CA GLU A 19 13.58 4.97 -5.30
C GLU A 19 12.15 4.50 -5.09
N LEU A 20 11.82 3.35 -5.64
CA LEU A 20 10.49 2.74 -5.48
C LEU A 20 10.20 2.38 -4.02
N ALA A 21 11.18 1.86 -3.29
CA ALA A 21 11.07 1.58 -1.86
C ALA A 21 10.81 2.87 -1.05
N HIS A 22 11.48 3.96 -1.38
CA HIS A 22 11.22 5.26 -0.74
C HIS A 22 9.79 5.78 -1.03
N ARG A 23 9.32 5.66 -2.27
CA ARG A 23 7.94 6.02 -2.65
C ARG A 23 6.91 5.13 -1.93
N LEU A 24 7.22 3.85 -1.73
CA LEU A 24 6.36 2.91 -1.01
C LEU A 24 6.10 3.36 0.42
N GLN A 25 7.12 3.87 1.12
CA GLN A 25 7.00 4.42 2.48
C GLN A 25 5.98 5.56 2.57
N GLN A 26 5.78 6.30 1.48
CA GLN A 26 4.83 7.41 1.37
C GLN A 26 3.48 6.96 0.77
N SER A 27 3.28 5.67 0.58
CA SER A 27 2.05 5.15 -0.02
C SER A 27 0.84 5.41 0.90
N PRO A 28 -0.34 5.72 0.32
CA PRO A 28 -1.56 5.95 1.10
C PRO A 28 -1.93 4.77 2.01
N SER A 29 -1.57 3.55 1.62
CA SER A 29 -1.82 2.33 2.39
C SER A 29 -0.99 2.29 3.68
N LEU A 30 0.32 2.56 3.61
CA LEU A 30 1.18 2.62 4.79
C LEU A 30 0.87 3.82 5.68
N LEU A 31 0.59 4.98 5.08
CA LEU A 31 0.18 6.16 5.84
C LEU A 31 -1.10 5.89 6.64
N ARG A 32 -2.09 5.24 6.03
CA ARG A 32 -3.32 4.85 6.72
C ARG A 32 -3.07 3.88 7.88
N ALA A 33 -2.25 2.86 7.68
CA ALA A 33 -1.90 1.92 8.72
C ALA A 33 -1.15 2.60 9.89
N ARG A 34 -0.25 3.53 9.58
CA ARG A 34 0.45 4.34 10.59
C ARG A 34 -0.50 5.22 11.39
N MET A 35 -1.42 5.91 10.70
CA MET A 35 -2.44 6.74 11.37
C MET A 35 -3.35 5.90 12.28
N GLU A 36 -3.61 4.64 11.96
CA GLU A 36 -4.37 3.74 12.84
C GLU A 36 -3.57 3.41 14.11
N VAL A 37 -2.25 3.19 14.02
CA VAL A 37 -1.38 3.03 15.19
C VAL A 37 -1.45 4.27 16.08
N ASP A 38 -1.29 5.46 15.50
CA ASP A 38 -1.35 6.73 16.23
C ASP A 38 -2.72 6.92 16.93
N ARG A 39 -3.80 6.60 16.22
CA ARG A 39 -5.16 6.61 16.77
C ARG A 39 -5.31 5.67 17.97
N ARG A 40 -4.79 4.44 17.89
CA ARG A 40 -4.85 3.48 19.01
C ARG A 40 -4.01 3.92 20.19
N GLN A 41 -2.85 4.52 19.94
CA GLN A 41 -2.03 5.11 21.01
C GLN A 41 -2.78 6.25 21.74
N ALA A 42 -3.44 7.14 21.00
CA ALA A 42 -4.24 8.21 21.57
C ALA A 42 -5.40 7.65 22.44
N LEU A 43 -6.10 6.62 21.96
CA LEU A 43 -7.15 5.95 22.74
C LEU A 43 -6.59 5.29 24.01
N THR A 44 -5.40 4.71 23.95
CA THR A 44 -4.72 4.17 25.15
C THR A 44 -4.44 5.27 26.17
N GLN A 45 -4.06 6.48 25.74
CA GLN A 45 -3.89 7.62 26.65
C GLN A 45 -5.22 8.05 27.29
N VAL A 46 -6.33 7.99 26.54
CA VAL A 46 -7.68 8.26 27.09
C VAL A 46 -8.01 7.25 28.19
N GLU A 47 -7.82 5.96 27.95
CA GLU A 47 -8.10 4.93 28.98
C GLU A 47 -7.17 5.05 30.20
N ARG A 48 -5.93 5.48 29.98
CA ARG A 48 -5.00 5.79 31.08
C ARG A 48 -5.45 7.00 31.90
N ALA A 49 -5.93 8.06 31.21
CA ALA A 49 -6.46 9.23 31.92
C ALA A 49 -7.72 8.90 32.74
N ARG A 50 -8.57 7.98 32.28
CA ARG A 50 -9.76 7.52 33.00
C ARG A 50 -9.44 6.74 34.29
N GLN A 51 -8.19 6.36 34.51
CA GLN A 51 -7.77 5.79 35.80
C GLN A 51 -7.68 6.84 36.90
N MET A 52 -7.56 8.11 36.54
CA MET A 52 -7.58 9.23 37.50
C MET A 52 -9.01 9.68 37.73
N PRO A 53 -9.47 9.71 38.99
CA PRO A 53 -10.80 10.16 39.29
C PRO A 53 -10.95 11.67 39.08
N ASP A 54 -12.12 12.08 38.62
CA ASP A 54 -12.47 13.51 38.49
C ASP A 54 -12.72 14.13 39.86
N ILE A 55 -12.14 15.31 40.08
CA ILE A 55 -12.41 16.11 41.27
C ILE A 55 -13.58 17.00 40.99
N THR A 56 -14.65 16.84 41.76
CA THR A 56 -15.83 17.68 41.66
C THR A 56 -15.80 18.77 42.71
N VAL A 57 -15.84 20.04 42.29
CA VAL A 57 -15.99 21.19 43.16
C VAL A 57 -17.44 21.70 43.06
N SER A 58 -18.13 21.79 44.16
CA SER A 58 -19.51 22.30 44.24
C SER A 58 -19.57 23.57 45.05
N VAL A 59 -20.33 24.55 44.57
CA VAL A 59 -20.65 25.77 45.28
C VAL A 59 -22.16 25.90 45.30
N GLY A 60 -22.74 26.14 46.45
CA GLY A 60 -24.16 26.24 46.59
C GLY A 60 -24.56 27.21 47.74
N ALA A 61 -25.83 27.57 47.79
CA ALA A 61 -26.44 28.29 48.94
C ALA A 61 -27.58 27.45 49.51
N LYS A 62 -27.59 27.23 50.80
CA LYS A 62 -28.66 26.57 51.51
C LYS A 62 -29.37 27.59 52.43
N ARG A 63 -30.69 27.76 52.28
CA ARG A 63 -31.50 28.54 53.19
C ARG A 63 -32.10 27.58 54.20
N ASP A 64 -31.87 27.90 55.48
CA ASP A 64 -32.49 27.20 56.56
C ASP A 64 -33.78 28.01 57.00
N GLU A 65 -34.92 27.40 56.70
CA GLU A 65 -36.22 28.08 56.98
C GLU A 65 -36.54 28.15 58.44
N GLN A 66 -35.98 27.28 59.29
CA GLN A 66 -36.22 27.32 60.74
C GLN A 66 -35.47 28.47 61.42
N VAL A 67 -34.29 28.80 60.89
CA VAL A 67 -33.45 29.88 61.51
C VAL A 67 -33.44 31.14 60.65
N GLY A 68 -34.04 31.11 59.43
CA GLY A 68 -34.12 32.24 58.52
C GLY A 68 -32.79 32.72 57.96
N ARG A 69 -31.72 31.88 58.02
CA ARG A 69 -30.38 32.24 57.57
C ARG A 69 -30.02 31.53 56.28
N THR A 70 -29.39 32.26 55.39
CA THR A 70 -28.77 31.69 54.17
C THR A 70 -27.29 31.39 54.45
N GLN A 71 -26.88 30.17 54.18
CA GLN A 71 -25.52 29.71 54.33
C GLN A 71 -24.89 29.37 52.93
N ALA A 72 -23.66 29.81 52.69
CA ALA A 72 -22.90 29.35 51.52
C ALA A 72 -22.27 28.00 51.84
N ILE A 73 -22.36 27.08 50.88
CA ILE A 73 -21.76 25.75 50.98
C ILE A 73 -20.73 25.62 49.86
N VAL A 74 -19.53 25.23 50.26
CA VAL A 74 -18.48 24.82 49.31
C VAL A 74 -18.14 23.36 49.61
N GLY A 75 -18.18 22.53 48.60
CA GLY A 75 -17.88 21.09 48.71
C GLY A 75 -16.83 20.65 47.69
N ILE A 76 -15.97 19.74 48.12
CA ILE A 76 -15.05 19.04 47.24
C ILE A 76 -15.35 17.53 47.39
N SER A 77 -15.55 16.85 46.24
CA SER A 77 -15.79 15.41 46.20
C SER A 77 -14.76 14.75 45.30
N ILE A 78 -14.09 13.71 45.81
CA ILE A 78 -13.12 12.90 45.08
C ILE A 78 -13.58 11.46 45.21
N PRO A 79 -14.03 10.80 44.10
CA PRO A 79 -14.35 9.38 44.12
C PRO A 79 -13.07 8.56 44.27
N ILE A 80 -13.02 7.64 45.22
CA ILE A 80 -11.88 6.75 45.41
C ILE A 80 -12.21 5.38 44.80
N PRO A 81 -11.67 5.01 43.63
CA PRO A 81 -11.93 3.73 42.99
C PRO A 81 -11.12 2.61 43.70
N LEU A 82 -11.79 1.81 44.53
CA LEU A 82 -11.15 0.75 45.31
C LEU A 82 -10.98 -0.53 44.51
N PHE A 83 -11.93 -0.90 43.67
CA PHE A 83 -11.97 -2.19 42.97
C PHE A 83 -11.80 -2.03 41.48
N ASP A 84 -12.47 -1.11 40.83
CA ASP A 84 -12.36 -0.84 39.39
C ASP A 84 -11.59 0.47 39.18
N ARG A 85 -10.40 0.33 38.60
CA ARG A 85 -9.50 1.44 38.21
C ARG A 85 -9.34 1.51 36.69
N ASN A 86 -10.33 1.08 35.96
CA ASN A 86 -10.29 1.01 34.50
C ASN A 86 -9.16 0.13 33.95
N GLN A 87 -8.64 -0.83 34.75
CA GLN A 87 -7.50 -1.66 34.37
C GLN A 87 -7.82 -2.58 33.17
N GLY A 88 -9.04 -3.11 33.08
CA GLY A 88 -9.48 -3.97 31.99
C GLY A 88 -9.50 -3.24 30.64
N ASN A 89 -10.10 -2.06 30.61
CA ASN A 89 -10.17 -1.26 29.38
C ASN A 89 -8.78 -0.74 28.95
N LEU A 90 -7.91 -0.38 29.93
CA LEU A 90 -6.53 -0.02 29.63
C LEU A 90 -5.76 -1.20 29.01
N GLN A 91 -5.89 -2.41 29.56
CA GLN A 91 -5.23 -3.60 29.03
C GLN A 91 -5.75 -3.93 27.62
N GLU A 92 -7.05 -3.81 27.38
CA GLU A 92 -7.64 -3.97 26.06
C GLU A 92 -7.09 -2.93 25.07
N ALA A 93 -7.03 -1.65 25.48
CA ALA A 93 -6.49 -0.58 24.62
C ALA A 93 -5.01 -0.81 24.26
N LEU A 94 -4.19 -1.28 25.21
CA LEU A 94 -2.80 -1.66 24.96
C LEU A 94 -2.71 -2.79 23.95
N SER A 95 -3.45 -3.89 24.15
CA SER A 95 -3.47 -5.01 23.21
C SER A 95 -3.94 -4.61 21.79
N ARG A 96 -4.91 -3.70 21.70
CA ARG A 96 -5.35 -3.15 20.40
C ARG A 96 -4.27 -2.28 19.75
N THR A 97 -3.46 -1.58 20.54
CA THR A 97 -2.32 -0.81 20.03
C THR A 97 -1.23 -1.73 19.49
N ASP A 98 -0.91 -2.81 20.21
CA ASP A 98 0.08 -3.77 19.76
C ASP A 98 -0.38 -4.48 18.48
N LYS A 99 -1.67 -4.90 18.42
CA LYS A 99 -2.26 -5.43 17.20
C LYS A 99 -2.13 -4.47 16.02
N ALA A 100 -2.40 -3.18 16.20
CA ALA A 100 -2.27 -2.20 15.12
C ALA A 100 -0.81 -2.03 14.65
N ARG A 101 0.17 -2.16 15.55
CA ARG A 101 1.60 -2.17 15.18
C ARG A 101 1.98 -3.40 14.36
N ASP A 102 1.48 -4.57 14.75
CA ASP A 102 1.72 -5.81 14.01
C ASP A 102 1.07 -5.77 12.63
N GLU A 103 -0.14 -5.22 12.52
CA GLU A 103 -0.83 -5.00 11.24
C GLU A 103 -0.08 -4.01 10.33
N PHE A 104 0.51 -2.95 10.91
CA PHE A 104 1.37 -2.03 10.16
C PHE A 104 2.63 -2.74 9.64
N ALA A 105 3.32 -3.50 10.49
CA ALA A 105 4.51 -4.25 10.08
C ALA A 105 4.19 -5.31 9.01
N ALA A 106 3.06 -6.00 9.15
CA ALA A 106 2.59 -6.95 8.14
C ALA A 106 2.27 -6.28 6.80
N ALA A 107 1.63 -5.10 6.83
CA ALA A 107 1.34 -4.33 5.62
C ALA A 107 2.62 -3.85 4.93
N GLU A 108 3.62 -3.40 5.69
CA GLU A 108 4.93 -2.99 5.17
C GLU A 108 5.65 -4.16 4.49
N ALA A 109 5.71 -5.32 5.15
CA ALA A 109 6.33 -6.52 4.60
C ALA A 109 5.64 -7.00 3.33
N ARG A 110 4.30 -7.03 3.32
CA ARG A 110 3.51 -7.42 2.15
C ARG A 110 3.73 -6.49 0.98
N LEU A 111 3.61 -5.18 1.18
CA LEU A 111 3.79 -4.21 0.11
C LEU A 111 5.24 -4.20 -0.42
N GLY A 112 6.22 -4.43 0.45
CA GLY A 112 7.62 -4.61 0.04
C GLY A 112 7.80 -5.84 -0.86
N SER A 113 7.18 -6.97 -0.52
CA SER A 113 7.19 -8.19 -1.33
C SER A 113 6.48 -7.99 -2.67
N ASP A 114 5.30 -7.36 -2.66
CA ASP A 114 4.52 -7.07 -3.88
C ASP A 114 5.32 -6.16 -4.83
N LEU A 115 6.00 -5.15 -4.28
CA LEU A 115 6.87 -4.25 -5.04
C LEU A 115 8.04 -5.01 -5.67
N ALA A 116 8.74 -5.85 -4.90
CA ALA A 116 9.86 -6.64 -5.41
C ALA A 116 9.41 -7.56 -6.55
N GLN A 117 8.29 -8.27 -6.37
CA GLN A 117 7.74 -9.12 -7.42
C GLN A 117 7.34 -8.35 -8.68
N ALA A 118 6.72 -7.17 -8.53
CA ALA A 118 6.34 -6.34 -9.66
C ALA A 118 7.56 -5.80 -10.41
N HIS A 119 8.61 -5.40 -9.68
CA HIS A 119 9.87 -4.94 -10.26
C HIS A 119 10.57 -6.04 -11.05
N GLU A 120 10.66 -7.27 -10.51
CA GLU A 120 11.26 -8.41 -11.18
C GLU A 120 10.48 -8.82 -12.44
N ARG A 121 9.14 -8.81 -12.37
CA ARG A 121 8.29 -9.07 -13.55
C ARG A 121 8.52 -8.03 -14.66
N LEU A 122 8.60 -6.75 -14.28
CA LEU A 122 8.86 -5.68 -15.24
C LEU A 122 10.26 -5.80 -15.85
N HIS A 123 11.26 -6.16 -15.03
CA HIS A 123 12.63 -6.40 -15.51
C HIS A 123 12.68 -7.56 -16.51
N ALA A 124 12.05 -8.69 -16.21
CA ALA A 124 11.97 -9.83 -17.09
C ALA A 124 11.25 -9.49 -18.42
N ALA A 125 10.09 -8.83 -18.35
CA ALA A 125 9.35 -8.42 -19.53
C ALA A 125 10.16 -7.44 -20.41
N ARG A 126 10.93 -6.52 -19.79
CA ARG A 126 11.83 -5.62 -20.52
C ARG A 126 12.95 -6.38 -21.23
N GLN A 127 13.56 -7.35 -20.57
CA GLN A 127 14.60 -8.19 -21.20
C GLN A 127 14.04 -8.98 -22.37
N GLU A 128 12.86 -9.56 -22.22
CA GLU A 128 12.17 -10.28 -23.28
C GLU A 128 11.88 -9.36 -24.48
N ALA A 129 11.34 -8.18 -24.25
CA ALA A 129 11.08 -7.19 -25.30
C ALA A 129 12.37 -6.75 -26.00
N GLN A 130 13.47 -6.57 -25.26
CA GLN A 130 14.78 -6.23 -25.85
C GLN A 130 15.31 -7.36 -26.74
N LEU A 131 15.17 -8.61 -26.32
CA LEU A 131 15.58 -9.77 -27.10
C LEU A 131 14.76 -9.89 -28.38
N LEU A 132 13.44 -9.71 -28.27
CA LEU A 132 12.55 -9.68 -29.43
C LEU A 132 12.96 -8.61 -30.44
N GLN A 133 13.21 -7.39 -29.99
CA GLN A 133 13.56 -6.27 -30.87
C GLN A 133 14.96 -6.41 -31.50
N ARG A 134 15.95 -6.87 -30.72
CA ARG A 134 17.36 -6.89 -31.19
C ARG A 134 17.74 -8.11 -31.97
N GLU A 135 17.16 -9.26 -31.68
CA GLU A 135 17.59 -10.54 -32.24
C GLU A 135 16.48 -11.25 -33.05
N ILE A 136 15.30 -11.43 -32.44
CA ILE A 136 14.26 -12.28 -33.02
C ILE A 136 13.61 -11.60 -34.23
N LEU A 137 13.23 -10.35 -34.15
CA LEU A 137 12.60 -9.62 -35.25
C LEU A 137 13.53 -9.46 -36.47
N PRO A 138 14.78 -9.02 -36.31
CA PRO A 138 15.72 -8.98 -37.45
C PRO A 138 16.01 -10.36 -38.03
N GLY A 139 16.15 -11.40 -37.18
CA GLY A 139 16.31 -12.76 -37.60
C GLY A 139 15.13 -13.28 -38.41
N ALA A 140 13.92 -13.13 -37.92
CA ALA A 140 12.70 -13.53 -38.64
C ALA A 140 12.52 -12.77 -39.95
N GLN A 141 12.85 -11.47 -40.00
CA GLN A 141 12.83 -10.69 -41.23
C GLN A 141 13.84 -11.21 -42.24
N SER A 142 15.06 -11.52 -41.81
CA SER A 142 16.11 -12.10 -42.68
C SER A 142 15.71 -13.45 -43.28
N VAL A 143 15.09 -14.32 -42.48
CA VAL A 143 14.57 -15.63 -42.93
C VAL A 143 13.44 -15.42 -43.95
N TYR A 144 12.52 -14.52 -43.72
CA TYR A 144 11.44 -14.21 -44.65
C TYR A 144 11.99 -13.67 -46.00
N ASP A 145 12.95 -12.74 -45.94
CA ASP A 145 13.58 -12.20 -47.16
C ASP A 145 14.35 -13.27 -47.95
N ALA A 146 15.05 -14.17 -47.25
CA ALA A 146 15.75 -15.28 -47.87
C ALA A 146 14.79 -16.30 -48.50
N ALA A 147 13.68 -16.63 -47.80
CA ALA A 147 12.64 -17.53 -48.31
C ALA A 147 11.97 -16.96 -49.58
N THR A 148 11.65 -15.66 -49.58
CA THR A 148 11.05 -14.96 -50.72
C THR A 148 11.99 -15.00 -51.93
N LYS A 149 13.27 -14.66 -51.76
CA LYS A 149 14.27 -14.71 -52.81
C LYS A 149 14.47 -16.16 -53.32
N GLY A 150 14.51 -17.13 -52.39
CA GLY A 150 14.65 -18.56 -52.78
C GLY A 150 13.47 -19.05 -53.62
N PHE A 151 12.26 -18.58 -53.35
CA PHE A 151 11.05 -18.84 -54.11
C PHE A 151 11.14 -18.22 -55.54
N GLU A 152 11.55 -16.96 -55.64
CA GLU A 152 11.77 -16.28 -56.94
C GLU A 152 12.75 -17.02 -57.85
N TYR A 153 13.76 -17.65 -57.25
CA TYR A 153 14.73 -18.47 -57.97
C TYR A 153 14.33 -19.95 -58.14
N GLY A 154 13.11 -20.31 -57.73
CA GLY A 154 12.59 -21.69 -57.84
C GLY A 154 13.28 -22.71 -56.92
N LYS A 155 14.00 -22.23 -55.87
CA LYS A 155 14.73 -23.10 -54.92
C LYS A 155 13.87 -23.52 -53.74
N PHE A 156 12.88 -22.70 -53.37
CA PHE A 156 11.97 -22.93 -52.25
C PHE A 156 10.54 -23.02 -52.77
N ASN A 157 9.68 -23.72 -52.02
CA ASN A 157 8.27 -23.82 -52.33
C ASN A 157 7.46 -22.69 -51.62
N PHE A 158 6.22 -22.50 -52.06
CA PHE A 158 5.36 -21.45 -51.51
C PHE A 158 5.05 -21.64 -49.99
N LEU A 159 5.00 -22.88 -49.51
CA LEU A 159 4.75 -23.18 -48.11
C LEU A 159 5.88 -22.68 -47.20
N GLU A 160 7.14 -22.78 -47.67
CA GLU A 160 8.29 -22.25 -46.91
C GLU A 160 8.25 -20.74 -46.76
N VAL A 161 7.79 -20.00 -47.80
CA VAL A 161 7.59 -18.55 -47.71
C VAL A 161 6.45 -18.21 -46.76
N LEU A 162 5.36 -18.97 -46.82
CA LEU A 162 4.21 -18.75 -45.92
C LEU A 162 4.57 -19.01 -44.43
N ASP A 163 5.36 -20.03 -44.18
CA ASP A 163 5.85 -20.36 -42.82
C ASP A 163 6.78 -19.27 -42.28
N ALA A 164 7.69 -18.77 -43.12
CA ALA A 164 8.56 -17.65 -42.77
C ALA A 164 7.77 -16.36 -42.51
N GLN A 165 6.76 -16.08 -43.32
CA GLN A 165 5.84 -14.93 -43.12
C GLN A 165 5.07 -15.06 -41.80
N ARG A 166 4.54 -16.25 -41.52
CA ARG A 166 3.82 -16.53 -40.27
C ARG A 166 4.71 -16.31 -39.04
N THR A 167 5.94 -16.81 -39.08
CA THR A 167 6.93 -16.64 -38.02
C THR A 167 7.25 -15.16 -37.78
N LEU A 168 7.45 -14.39 -38.87
CA LEU A 168 7.66 -12.94 -38.76
C LEU A 168 6.46 -12.21 -38.14
N LEU A 169 5.22 -12.55 -38.55
CA LEU A 169 4.02 -11.96 -38.00
C LEU A 169 3.83 -12.31 -36.50
N GLN A 170 4.15 -13.56 -36.13
CA GLN A 170 4.12 -13.98 -34.72
C GLN A 170 5.16 -13.24 -33.87
N ALA A 171 6.32 -12.92 -34.42
CA ALA A 171 7.35 -12.15 -33.72
C ALA A 171 6.96 -10.65 -33.58
N LYS A 172 6.05 -10.15 -34.43
CA LYS A 172 5.55 -8.77 -34.40
C LYS A 172 4.31 -8.57 -33.53
N SER A 173 3.61 -9.65 -33.13
CA SER A 173 2.38 -9.61 -32.32
C SER A 173 2.66 -9.66 -30.84
#